data_b12084f7a1d9e36aa8c9c9d9cbd8abd7
#
_entry.id   b12084f7a1d9e36aa8c9c9d9cbd8abd7
#
_cell.length_a   1.000
_cell.length_b   1.000
_cell.length_c   1.000
_cell.angle_alpha   90.00
_cell.angle_beta   90.00
_cell.angle_gamma   90.00
#
_symmetry.space_group_name_H-M   'P 1'
#
loop_
_entity.id
_entity.type
_entity.pdbx_description
1 polymer ?
#
loop_
_entity_poly.entity_id
_entity_poly.type
_entity_poly.pdbx_seq_one_letter_code
_entity_poly.pdbx_strand_id
1 'polypeptide(L)'
;VTEEEHFGRLAADLTERWGSVDGVLHSIGFAPEACLGGGFLDAGWDDVAVALRLSAYSLAPLATSLRPLLVAAGGGSVVGMTFDARVSWPAYDWMGVAKAALESTSRYLARDLGPDNIRVNLVAAGPIKTMAAKSIPGFALFEDTWDGRAPLGWDVHDSEPVARAVIALLSDWFPATTGEIIHVDGGYHAIGA
;
A
#
# COMPACT_ATOMS: atom_id res chain seq x y z
N VAL A 1 9.85 -1.99 10.80
CA VAL A 1 9.52 -3.00 9.76
C VAL A 1 10.74 -3.51 8.99
N THR A 2 11.94 -3.09 9.35
CA THR A 2 13.18 -3.58 8.73
C THR A 2 13.75 -4.81 9.43
N GLU A 3 13.43 -5.00 10.70
CA GLU A 3 13.96 -6.07 11.53
C GLU A 3 12.85 -7.10 11.82
N GLU A 4 13.17 -8.35 11.61
CA GLU A 4 12.24 -9.47 11.81
C GLU A 4 11.72 -9.54 13.26
N GLU A 5 12.60 -9.23 14.21
CA GLU A 5 12.27 -9.15 15.64
C GLU A 5 11.15 -8.15 15.96
N HIS A 6 11.04 -7.05 15.18
CA HIS A 6 9.99 -6.04 15.40
C HIS A 6 8.58 -6.58 15.13
N PHE A 7 8.44 -7.45 14.14
CA PHE A 7 7.15 -8.09 13.84
C PHE A 7 6.76 -9.08 14.94
N GLY A 8 7.73 -9.86 15.45
CA GLY A 8 7.50 -10.77 16.60
C GLY A 8 7.07 -10.04 17.87
N ARG A 9 7.73 -8.91 18.19
CA ARG A 9 7.33 -8.06 19.32
C ARG A 9 5.94 -7.47 19.15
N LEU A 10 5.63 -6.95 17.96
CA LEU A 10 4.29 -6.44 17.66
C LEU A 10 3.22 -7.50 17.87
N ALA A 11 3.42 -8.71 17.34
CA ALA A 11 2.47 -9.81 17.51
C ALA A 11 2.30 -10.20 18.99
N ALA A 12 3.39 -10.25 19.76
CA ALA A 12 3.34 -10.54 21.19
C ALA A 12 2.56 -9.47 21.97
N ASP A 13 2.87 -8.19 21.73
CA ASP A 13 2.19 -7.05 22.38
C ASP A 13 0.69 -7.04 22.09
N LEU A 14 0.29 -7.31 20.83
CA LEU A 14 -1.12 -7.36 20.45
C LEU A 14 -1.82 -8.59 21.02
N THR A 15 -1.13 -9.73 21.11
CA THR A 15 -1.66 -10.93 21.76
C THR A 15 -1.97 -10.67 23.23
N GLU A 16 -1.05 -10.03 23.95
CA GLU A 16 -1.22 -9.72 25.36
C GLU A 16 -2.39 -8.70 25.59
N ARG A 17 -2.51 -7.71 24.70
CA ARG A 17 -3.49 -6.63 24.88
C ARG A 17 -4.91 -7.00 24.43
N TRP A 18 -5.03 -7.70 23.32
CA TRP A 18 -6.32 -7.90 22.64
C TRP A 18 -6.66 -9.38 22.39
N GLY A 19 -5.67 -10.25 22.26
CA GLY A 19 -5.86 -11.68 21.97
C GLY A 19 -6.25 -11.99 20.54
N SER A 20 -6.86 -11.05 19.82
CA SER A 20 -7.23 -11.15 18.41
C SER A 20 -7.19 -9.80 17.71
N VAL A 21 -7.15 -9.81 16.37
CA VAL A 21 -7.15 -8.62 15.51
C VAL A 21 -8.04 -8.92 14.30
N ASP A 22 -8.97 -8.03 13.97
CA ASP A 22 -9.89 -8.19 12.85
C ASP A 22 -9.37 -7.56 11.56
N GLY A 23 -8.48 -6.57 11.67
CA GLY A 23 -7.98 -5.85 10.51
C GLY A 23 -6.58 -5.28 10.68
N VAL A 24 -5.85 -5.20 9.58
CA VAL A 24 -4.48 -4.66 9.52
C VAL A 24 -4.38 -3.69 8.35
N LEU A 25 -3.94 -2.45 8.61
CA LEU A 25 -3.57 -1.50 7.57
C LEU A 25 -2.06 -1.39 7.43
N HIS A 26 -1.54 -1.72 6.25
CA HIS A 26 -0.17 -1.47 5.85
C HIS A 26 -0.09 -0.17 5.05
N SER A 27 0.24 0.92 5.71
CA SER A 27 0.45 2.24 5.10
C SER A 27 1.93 2.64 5.21
N ILE A 28 2.80 1.77 4.70
CA ILE A 28 4.26 1.91 4.78
C ILE A 28 4.82 2.04 3.37
N GLY A 29 5.69 3.01 3.18
CA GLY A 29 6.41 3.22 1.93
C GLY A 29 7.60 4.15 2.16
N PHE A 30 8.73 3.76 1.60
CA PHE A 30 9.95 4.55 1.60
C PHE A 30 10.83 4.16 0.42
N ALA A 31 11.45 5.13 -0.19
CA ALA A 31 12.54 4.94 -1.14
C ALA A 31 13.64 5.97 -0.87
N PRO A 32 14.92 5.60 -0.95
CA PRO A 32 16.03 6.56 -0.97
C PRO A 32 15.86 7.58 -2.10
N GLU A 33 16.45 8.76 -1.94
CA GLU A 33 16.37 9.85 -2.93
C GLU A 33 16.87 9.41 -4.31
N ALA A 34 17.91 8.58 -4.38
CA ALA A 34 18.43 8.02 -5.62
C ALA A 34 17.41 7.14 -6.39
N CYS A 35 16.34 6.70 -5.73
CA CYS A 35 15.27 5.90 -6.31
C CYS A 35 14.08 6.72 -6.82
N LEU A 36 14.17 8.04 -6.82
CA LEU A 36 13.12 9.01 -7.16
C LEU A 36 13.70 10.15 -8.02
N GLY A 37 12.85 10.96 -8.61
CA GLY A 37 13.28 12.24 -9.22
C GLY A 37 13.72 12.16 -10.68
N GLY A 38 13.55 11.02 -11.37
CA GLY A 38 13.86 10.86 -12.80
C GLY A 38 15.22 10.20 -13.07
N GLY A 39 15.95 9.76 -12.03
CA GLY A 39 17.24 9.06 -12.15
C GLY A 39 17.14 7.53 -12.21
N PHE A 40 16.14 6.97 -12.85
CA PHE A 40 15.86 5.53 -12.83
C PHE A 40 17.07 4.64 -13.17
N LEU A 41 17.89 5.05 -14.12
CA LEU A 41 19.06 4.28 -14.57
C LEU A 41 20.29 4.45 -13.68
N ASP A 42 20.29 5.43 -12.77
CA ASP A 42 21.45 5.79 -11.96
C ASP A 42 21.41 5.19 -10.54
N ALA A 43 20.26 4.67 -10.12
CA ALA A 43 20.09 4.10 -8.79
C ALA A 43 20.89 2.80 -8.58
N GLY A 44 21.70 2.77 -7.52
CA GLY A 44 22.45 1.58 -7.12
C GLY A 44 21.56 0.52 -6.46
N TRP A 45 22.02 -0.75 -6.51
CA TRP A 45 21.28 -1.88 -5.96
C TRP A 45 20.94 -1.72 -4.48
N ASP A 46 21.84 -1.18 -3.67
CA ASP A 46 21.62 -1.02 -2.22
C ASP A 46 20.42 -0.11 -1.93
N ASP A 47 20.26 0.99 -2.66
CA ASP A 47 19.13 1.89 -2.56
C ASP A 47 17.83 1.23 -3.05
N VAL A 48 17.90 0.52 -4.18
CA VAL A 48 16.78 -0.24 -4.73
C VAL A 48 16.31 -1.33 -3.76
N ALA A 49 17.24 -2.05 -3.13
CA ALA A 49 16.93 -3.07 -2.13
C ALA A 49 16.20 -2.48 -0.91
N VAL A 50 16.59 -1.29 -0.45
CA VAL A 50 15.89 -0.57 0.62
C VAL A 50 14.47 -0.22 0.21
N ALA A 51 14.27 0.33 -0.99
CA ALA A 51 12.95 0.67 -1.52
C ALA A 51 12.03 -0.55 -1.60
N LEU A 52 12.51 -1.66 -2.16
CA LEU A 52 11.77 -2.93 -2.26
C LEU A 52 11.46 -3.53 -0.90
N ARG A 53 12.44 -3.55 0.01
CA ARG A 53 12.28 -4.12 1.35
C ARG A 53 11.20 -3.39 2.14
N LEU A 54 11.22 -2.05 2.13
CA LEU A 54 10.29 -1.24 2.92
C LEU A 54 8.93 -1.09 2.25
N SER A 55 8.88 -0.88 0.95
CA SER A 55 7.63 -0.52 0.27
C SER A 55 6.87 -1.69 -0.33
N ALA A 56 7.49 -2.88 -0.42
CA ALA A 56 6.85 -4.08 -0.96
C ALA A 56 6.92 -5.27 0.02
N TYR A 57 8.14 -5.72 0.34
CA TYR A 57 8.34 -6.94 1.13
C TYR A 57 7.73 -6.85 2.53
N SER A 58 7.75 -5.69 3.17
CA SER A 58 7.28 -5.50 4.54
C SER A 58 5.81 -5.90 4.78
N LEU A 59 4.98 -5.93 3.72
CA LEU A 59 3.60 -6.42 3.82
C LEU A 59 3.53 -7.89 4.20
N ALA A 60 4.39 -8.73 3.61
CA ALA A 60 4.37 -10.17 3.83
C ALA A 60 4.72 -10.56 5.28
N PRO A 61 5.85 -10.13 5.88
CA PRO A 61 6.16 -10.45 7.27
C PRO A 61 5.15 -9.82 8.26
N LEU A 62 4.59 -8.64 7.97
CA LEU A 62 3.52 -8.06 8.79
C LEU A 62 2.28 -8.96 8.82
N ALA A 63 1.77 -9.33 7.64
CA ALA A 63 0.60 -10.20 7.54
C ALA A 63 0.85 -11.58 8.16
N THR A 64 2.03 -12.16 7.91
CA THR A 64 2.40 -13.47 8.45
C THR A 64 2.51 -13.46 9.98
N SER A 65 3.12 -12.43 10.56
CA SER A 65 3.28 -12.31 12.02
C SER A 65 1.94 -12.11 12.72
N LEU A 66 0.99 -11.43 12.10
CA LEU A 66 -0.34 -11.18 12.66
C LEU A 66 -1.38 -12.24 12.27
N ARG A 67 -1.04 -13.20 11.38
CA ARG A 67 -1.93 -14.29 10.97
C ARG A 67 -2.56 -15.04 12.15
N PRO A 68 -1.82 -15.42 13.22
CA PRO A 68 -2.45 -16.11 14.35
C PRO A 68 -3.54 -15.29 15.05
N LEU A 69 -3.37 -13.97 15.13
CA LEU A 69 -4.35 -13.05 15.73
C LEU A 69 -5.58 -12.86 14.84
N LEU A 70 -5.39 -12.80 13.52
CA LEU A 70 -6.47 -12.75 12.54
C LEU A 70 -7.27 -14.06 12.55
N VAL A 71 -6.60 -15.21 12.62
CA VAL A 71 -7.25 -16.53 12.77
C VAL A 71 -8.03 -16.62 14.08
N ALA A 72 -7.49 -16.09 15.19
CA ALA A 72 -8.19 -16.05 16.47
C ALA A 72 -9.48 -15.22 16.45
N ALA A 73 -9.56 -14.22 15.54
CA ALA A 73 -10.79 -13.46 15.27
C ALA A 73 -11.79 -14.20 14.37
N GLY A 74 -11.42 -15.36 13.81
CA GLY A 74 -12.24 -16.11 12.84
C GLY A 74 -12.02 -15.70 11.38
N GLY A 75 -10.96 -14.96 11.10
CA GLY A 75 -10.61 -14.36 9.84
C GLY A 75 -10.38 -12.86 9.98
N GLY A 76 -10.23 -12.16 8.85
CA GLY A 76 -10.03 -10.72 8.92
C GLY A 76 -9.66 -10.09 7.58
N SER A 77 -9.15 -8.86 7.64
CA SER A 77 -8.77 -8.11 6.45
C SER A 77 -7.42 -7.43 6.60
N VAL A 78 -6.56 -7.63 5.61
CA VAL A 78 -5.30 -6.89 5.44
C VAL A 78 -5.45 -5.93 4.27
N VAL A 79 -5.26 -4.64 4.51
CA VAL A 79 -5.32 -3.60 3.48
C VAL A 79 -3.96 -2.94 3.36
N GLY A 80 -3.44 -2.86 2.14
CA GLY A 80 -2.20 -2.13 1.84
C GLY A 80 -2.46 -0.87 1.01
N MET A 81 -1.56 0.12 1.14
CA MET A 81 -1.60 1.34 0.34
C MET A 81 -0.63 1.26 -0.83
N THR A 82 -1.15 1.36 -2.05
CA THR A 82 -0.34 1.45 -3.27
C THR A 82 -0.58 2.77 -4.00
N PHE A 83 0.22 3.00 -5.03
CA PHE A 83 -0.02 3.97 -6.07
C PHE A 83 -0.02 3.18 -7.38
N ASP A 84 -0.97 3.40 -8.29
CA ASP A 84 -1.17 2.57 -9.48
C ASP A 84 0.15 2.31 -10.23
N ALA A 85 0.61 1.06 -10.21
CA ALA A 85 1.91 0.67 -10.77
C ALA A 85 1.81 0.05 -12.18
N ARG A 86 0.66 0.22 -12.86
CA ARG A 86 0.47 -0.30 -14.23
C ARG A 86 1.18 0.54 -15.30
N VAL A 87 1.57 1.75 -14.95
CA VAL A 87 2.26 2.68 -15.84
C VAL A 87 3.49 3.28 -15.16
N SER A 88 4.41 3.83 -15.94
CA SER A 88 5.53 4.59 -15.42
C SER A 88 5.10 6.03 -15.11
N TRP A 89 5.23 6.43 -13.87
CA TRP A 89 4.94 7.79 -13.43
C TRP A 89 6.19 8.66 -13.47
N PRO A 90 6.09 9.94 -13.89
CA PRO A 90 7.19 10.87 -13.82
C PRO A 90 7.79 10.96 -12.41
N ALA A 91 9.10 10.95 -12.29
CA ALA A 91 9.83 11.10 -11.02
C ALA A 91 9.55 10.03 -9.95
N TYR A 92 8.82 8.95 -10.26
CA TYR A 92 8.48 7.90 -9.29
C TYR A 92 9.43 6.70 -9.35
N ASP A 93 10.03 6.45 -10.48
CA ASP A 93 11.16 5.54 -10.73
C ASP A 93 11.08 4.19 -10.00
N TRP A 94 12.07 3.86 -9.18
CA TRP A 94 12.12 2.59 -8.45
C TRP A 94 11.04 2.45 -7.37
N MET A 95 10.43 3.53 -6.92
CA MET A 95 9.22 3.43 -6.08
C MET A 95 8.06 2.83 -6.88
N GLY A 96 7.93 3.15 -8.17
CA GLY A 96 6.94 2.52 -9.05
C GLY A 96 7.16 1.00 -9.17
N VAL A 97 8.40 0.56 -9.33
CA VAL A 97 8.77 -0.87 -9.32
C VAL A 97 8.43 -1.51 -7.97
N ALA A 98 8.72 -0.84 -6.85
CA ALA A 98 8.39 -1.34 -5.53
C ALA A 98 6.86 -1.45 -5.33
N LYS A 99 6.07 -0.51 -5.86
CA LYS A 99 4.60 -0.61 -5.83
C LYS A 99 4.07 -1.76 -6.69
N ALA A 100 4.66 -2.01 -7.87
CA ALA A 100 4.33 -3.19 -8.67
C ALA A 100 4.64 -4.51 -7.93
N ALA A 101 5.77 -4.55 -7.21
CA ALA A 101 6.11 -5.67 -6.36
C ALA A 101 5.13 -5.84 -5.19
N LEU A 102 4.69 -4.75 -4.53
CA LEU A 102 3.66 -4.75 -3.50
C LEU A 102 2.34 -5.32 -4.02
N GLU A 103 1.91 -4.90 -5.21
CA GLU A 103 0.70 -5.37 -5.87
C GLU A 103 0.76 -6.88 -6.17
N SER A 104 1.91 -7.35 -6.61
CA SER A 104 2.11 -8.79 -6.79
C SER A 104 2.11 -9.53 -5.45
N THR A 105 2.80 -9.01 -4.44
CA THR A 105 2.86 -9.60 -3.08
C THR A 105 1.46 -9.75 -2.49
N SER A 106 0.59 -8.75 -2.63
CA SER A 106 -0.78 -8.80 -2.11
C SER A 106 -1.60 -9.95 -2.71
N ARG A 107 -1.43 -10.25 -4.01
CA ARG A 107 -2.12 -11.37 -4.68
C ARG A 107 -1.66 -12.73 -4.15
N TYR A 108 -0.37 -12.91 -3.91
CA TYR A 108 0.14 -14.15 -3.31
C TYR A 108 -0.33 -14.31 -1.86
N LEU A 109 -0.34 -13.23 -1.08
CA LEU A 109 -0.88 -13.26 0.28
C LEU A 109 -2.38 -13.57 0.29
N ALA A 110 -3.16 -12.99 -0.63
CA ALA A 110 -4.58 -13.30 -0.78
C ALA A 110 -4.83 -14.79 -1.04
N ARG A 111 -4.02 -15.42 -1.91
CA ARG A 111 -4.09 -16.87 -2.16
C ARG A 111 -3.76 -17.68 -0.91
N ASP A 112 -2.69 -17.34 -0.22
CA ASP A 112 -2.12 -18.17 0.86
C ASP A 112 -2.83 -17.97 2.20
N LEU A 113 -3.44 -16.80 2.43
CA LEU A 113 -4.21 -16.49 3.63
C LEU A 113 -5.72 -16.70 3.48
N GLY A 114 -6.20 -16.81 2.24
CA GLY A 114 -7.61 -17.06 1.95
C GLY A 114 -8.22 -18.29 2.64
N PRO A 115 -7.53 -19.44 2.74
CA PRO A 115 -8.01 -20.59 3.49
C PRO A 115 -8.30 -20.32 4.98
N ASP A 116 -7.68 -19.30 5.56
CA ASP A 116 -7.92 -18.84 6.94
C ASP A 116 -9.01 -17.77 7.03
N ASN A 117 -9.76 -17.53 5.97
CA ASN A 117 -10.76 -16.46 5.87
C ASN A 117 -10.14 -15.06 6.05
N ILE A 118 -8.90 -14.86 5.63
CA ILE A 118 -8.20 -13.57 5.67
C ILE A 118 -8.14 -13.00 4.26
N ARG A 119 -8.76 -11.83 4.06
CA ARG A 119 -8.75 -11.09 2.80
C ARG A 119 -7.54 -10.16 2.74
N VAL A 120 -6.93 -10.03 1.57
CA VAL A 120 -5.81 -9.11 1.35
C VAL A 120 -6.10 -8.27 0.11
N ASN A 121 -6.25 -6.96 0.28
CA ASN A 121 -6.55 -6.02 -0.81
C ASN A 121 -5.67 -4.78 -0.71
N LEU A 122 -5.58 -4.03 -1.81
CA LEU A 122 -4.87 -2.77 -1.85
C LEU A 122 -5.81 -1.62 -2.22
N VAL A 123 -5.49 -0.44 -1.72
CA VAL A 123 -6.05 0.83 -2.17
C VAL A 123 -4.99 1.57 -2.98
N ALA A 124 -5.26 1.81 -4.26
CA ALA A 124 -4.48 2.69 -5.12
C ALA A 124 -5.07 4.10 -5.01
N ALA A 125 -4.45 4.91 -4.16
CA ALA A 125 -4.89 6.28 -3.93
C ALA A 125 -4.32 7.23 -4.98
N GLY A 126 -5.07 8.26 -5.34
CA GLY A 126 -4.53 9.45 -6.00
C GLY A 126 -3.50 10.15 -5.10
N PRO A 127 -2.77 11.14 -5.61
CA PRO A 127 -1.73 11.83 -4.84
C PRO A 127 -2.33 12.56 -3.63
N ILE A 128 -1.79 12.29 -2.44
CA ILE A 128 -2.15 12.98 -1.20
C ILE A 128 -0.89 13.61 -0.61
N LYS A 129 -0.98 14.87 -0.23
CA LYS A 129 0.13 15.71 0.26
C LYS A 129 0.52 15.36 1.70
N THR A 130 0.98 14.13 1.90
CA THR A 130 1.50 13.62 3.18
C THR A 130 2.94 14.07 3.41
N MET A 131 3.48 13.82 4.61
CA MET A 131 4.90 14.03 4.88
C MET A 131 5.79 13.20 3.94
N ALA A 132 5.42 11.95 3.67
CA ALA A 132 6.14 11.08 2.73
C ALA A 132 6.07 11.62 1.29
N ALA A 133 4.91 12.10 0.84
CA ALA A 133 4.74 12.66 -0.50
C ALA A 133 5.58 13.93 -0.73
N LYS A 134 5.79 14.74 0.30
CA LYS A 134 6.63 15.94 0.21
C LYS A 134 8.10 15.65 -0.10
N SER A 135 8.57 14.44 0.17
CA SER A 135 9.94 14.01 -0.15
C SER A 135 10.09 13.52 -1.61
N ILE A 136 9.00 13.40 -2.37
CA ILE A 136 9.04 13.00 -3.77
C ILE A 136 9.38 14.22 -4.62
N PRO A 137 10.55 14.25 -5.30
CA PRO A 137 10.88 15.34 -6.21
C PRO A 137 9.81 15.44 -7.31
N GLY A 138 9.34 16.66 -7.61
CA GLY A 138 8.33 16.87 -8.64
C GLY A 138 6.89 16.50 -8.25
N PHE A 139 6.56 16.37 -6.96
CA PHE A 139 5.21 16.07 -6.50
C PHE A 139 4.14 17.03 -7.06
N ALA A 140 4.49 18.28 -7.31
CA ALA A 140 3.60 19.27 -7.93
C ALA A 140 3.08 18.85 -9.32
N LEU A 141 3.86 18.05 -10.07
CA LEU A 141 3.42 17.50 -11.37
C LEU A 141 2.21 16.57 -11.21
N PHE A 142 2.12 15.88 -10.09
CA PHE A 142 0.96 15.03 -9.82
C PHE A 142 -0.28 15.87 -9.47
N GLU A 143 -0.11 16.95 -8.68
CA GLU A 143 -1.22 17.87 -8.34
C GLU A 143 -1.87 18.42 -9.61
N ASP A 144 -1.09 19.04 -10.47
CA ASP A 144 -1.57 19.65 -11.72
C ASP A 144 -2.21 18.63 -12.66
N THR A 145 -1.62 17.42 -12.74
CA THR A 145 -2.11 16.37 -13.62
C THR A 145 -3.45 15.80 -13.15
N TRP A 146 -3.63 15.61 -11.83
CA TRP A 146 -4.88 15.08 -11.29
C TRP A 146 -6.03 16.11 -11.36
N ASP A 147 -5.77 17.37 -11.07
CA ASP A 147 -6.78 18.43 -11.11
C ASP A 147 -7.43 18.55 -12.50
N GLY A 148 -6.60 18.45 -13.55
CA GLY A 148 -7.08 18.55 -14.93
C GLY A 148 -7.74 17.31 -15.52
N ARG A 149 -7.54 16.11 -14.92
CA ARG A 149 -7.90 14.85 -15.58
C ARG A 149 -8.80 13.91 -14.76
N ALA A 150 -8.87 14.05 -13.45
CA ALA A 150 -9.75 13.21 -12.64
C ALA A 150 -11.22 13.63 -12.85
N PRO A 151 -12.11 12.73 -13.36
CA PRO A 151 -13.50 13.08 -13.69
C PRO A 151 -14.32 13.60 -12.49
N LEU A 152 -14.00 13.14 -11.28
CA LEU A 152 -14.65 13.60 -10.05
C LEU A 152 -13.92 14.78 -9.39
N GLY A 153 -12.85 15.28 -10.03
CA GLY A 153 -11.89 16.14 -9.36
C GLY A 153 -11.05 15.37 -8.32
N TRP A 154 -10.03 16.00 -7.79
CA TRP A 154 -9.18 15.42 -6.76
C TRP A 154 -8.56 16.51 -5.89
N ASP A 155 -8.81 16.46 -4.58
CA ASP A 155 -8.15 17.34 -3.63
C ASP A 155 -7.00 16.58 -2.95
N VAL A 156 -5.77 16.99 -3.23
CA VAL A 156 -4.54 16.39 -2.66
C VAL A 156 -4.43 16.59 -1.14
N HIS A 157 -5.23 17.46 -0.55
CA HIS A 157 -5.27 17.71 0.89
C HIS A 157 -6.35 16.91 1.62
N ASP A 158 -7.29 16.30 0.86
CA ASP A 158 -8.38 15.50 1.43
C ASP A 158 -8.06 14.01 1.35
N SER A 159 -7.75 13.41 2.50
CA SER A 159 -7.54 11.97 2.63
C SER A 159 -8.81 11.17 2.96
N GLU A 160 -9.94 11.83 3.18
CA GLU A 160 -11.17 11.16 3.64
C GLU A 160 -11.70 10.13 2.63
N PRO A 161 -11.75 10.38 1.30
CA PRO A 161 -12.19 9.37 0.33
C PRO A 161 -11.37 8.08 0.40
N VAL A 162 -10.05 8.21 0.59
CA VAL A 162 -9.14 7.07 0.74
C VAL A 162 -9.38 6.34 2.06
N ALA A 163 -9.54 7.07 3.16
CA ALA A 163 -9.83 6.49 4.47
C ALA A 163 -11.16 5.71 4.46
N ARG A 164 -12.19 6.23 3.81
CA ARG A 164 -13.49 5.53 3.65
C ARG A 164 -13.33 4.22 2.88
N ALA A 165 -12.56 4.18 1.81
CA ALA A 165 -12.30 2.96 1.06
C ALA A 165 -11.53 1.93 1.90
N VAL A 166 -10.53 2.36 2.67
CA VAL A 166 -9.80 1.49 3.61
C VAL A 166 -10.74 0.91 4.65
N ILE A 167 -11.61 1.72 5.28
CA ILE A 167 -12.60 1.26 6.26
C ILE A 167 -13.55 0.25 5.63
N ALA A 168 -14.04 0.51 4.42
CA ALA A 168 -14.91 -0.41 3.71
C ALA A 168 -14.25 -1.78 3.44
N LEU A 169 -12.98 -1.79 3.05
CA LEU A 169 -12.22 -3.03 2.83
C LEU A 169 -11.86 -3.76 4.13
N LEU A 170 -11.67 -3.04 5.23
CA LEU A 170 -11.44 -3.64 6.56
C LEU A 170 -12.74 -4.20 7.16
N SER A 171 -13.90 -3.71 6.74
CA SER A 171 -15.21 -4.15 7.21
C SER A 171 -15.71 -5.40 6.48
N ASP A 172 -16.86 -5.93 6.90
CA ASP A 172 -17.55 -7.08 6.29
C ASP A 172 -18.36 -6.71 5.03
N TRP A 173 -18.27 -5.48 4.52
CA TRP A 173 -19.00 -5.05 3.32
C TRP A 173 -18.48 -5.70 2.04
N PHE A 174 -17.24 -6.17 2.04
CA PHE A 174 -16.62 -6.86 0.90
C PHE A 174 -16.20 -8.31 1.26
N PRO A 175 -17.13 -9.19 1.65
CA PRO A 175 -16.80 -10.49 2.24
C PRO A 175 -16.12 -11.46 1.25
N ALA A 176 -16.30 -11.24 -0.06
CA ALA A 176 -15.78 -12.10 -1.12
C ALA A 176 -14.73 -11.39 -2.01
N THR A 177 -14.13 -10.30 -1.52
CA THR A 177 -13.14 -9.52 -2.26
C THR A 177 -11.75 -9.70 -1.65
N THR A 178 -10.85 -10.32 -2.40
CA THR A 178 -9.45 -10.52 -2.01
C THR A 178 -8.54 -10.52 -3.24
N GLY A 179 -7.31 -10.04 -3.10
CA GLY A 179 -6.37 -9.90 -4.21
C GLY A 179 -6.63 -8.71 -5.13
N GLU A 180 -7.55 -7.83 -4.77
CA GLU A 180 -7.99 -6.69 -5.57
C GLU A 180 -7.21 -5.41 -5.25
N ILE A 181 -7.19 -4.51 -6.24
CA ILE A 181 -6.66 -3.15 -6.14
C ILE A 181 -7.82 -2.19 -6.41
N ILE A 182 -8.26 -1.50 -5.38
CA ILE A 182 -9.35 -0.53 -5.46
C ILE A 182 -8.76 0.86 -5.71
N HIS A 183 -9.09 1.47 -6.85
CA HIS A 183 -8.66 2.82 -7.18
C HIS A 183 -9.53 3.86 -6.47
N VAL A 184 -8.87 4.78 -5.79
CA VAL A 184 -9.48 5.96 -5.14
C VAL A 184 -8.66 7.17 -5.56
N ASP A 185 -8.93 7.66 -6.74
CA ASP A 185 -8.11 8.64 -7.45
C ASP A 185 -8.94 9.63 -8.30
N GLY A 186 -10.22 9.78 -7.97
CA GLY A 186 -11.17 10.59 -8.73
C GLY A 186 -11.51 10.04 -10.12
N GLY A 187 -11.12 8.80 -10.42
CA GLY A 187 -11.32 8.16 -11.73
C GLY A 187 -10.20 8.43 -12.73
N TYR A 188 -9.10 9.02 -12.30
CA TYR A 188 -7.94 9.32 -13.15
C TYR A 188 -7.44 8.10 -13.93
N HIS A 189 -7.30 6.95 -13.25
CA HIS A 189 -6.79 5.71 -13.85
C HIS A 189 -7.62 5.18 -15.03
N ALA A 190 -8.88 5.57 -15.14
CA ALA A 190 -9.79 5.12 -16.18
C ALA A 190 -9.76 5.99 -17.44
N ILE A 191 -9.09 7.15 -17.40
CA ILE A 191 -9.04 8.10 -18.51
C ILE A 191 -7.81 7.84 -19.37
N GLY A 192 -8.03 7.60 -20.66
CA GLY A 192 -6.98 7.53 -21.67
C GLY A 192 -6.27 8.86 -21.90
N ALA A 193 -5.16 8.82 -22.65
CA ALA A 193 -4.37 10.00 -23.01
C ALA A 193 -5.15 10.93 -23.96
#